data_2fbd2e4eefa05b63dd58865b9b711a19
#
_entry.id   2fbd2e4eefa05b63dd58865b9b711a19
#
_cell.length_a   1.000
_cell.length_b   1.000
_cell.length_c   1.000
_cell.angle_alpha   90.00
_cell.angle_beta   90.00
_cell.angle_gamma   90.00
#
_symmetry.space_group_name_H-M   'P 1'
#
loop_
_entity.id
_entity.type
_entity.pdbx_description
1 polymer ?
#
loop_
_entity_poly.entity_id
_entity_poly.type
_entity_poly.pdbx_seq_one_letter_code
_entity_poly.pdbx_strand_id
1 'polypeptide(L)'
;MNAAVVPKPDKARGATVKAFVVLAPDVAAHRAALLGDARIQWGDKLVADLQKHVRGKLAPYEYPKDVEFVDALPMTTTGKVQRRVLRLLEETRAKEASADV
;
A
#
# COMPACT_ATOMS: atom_id res chain seq x y z
N MET A 1 -12.57 0.93 5.98
CA MET A 1 -11.26 0.87 5.31
C MET A 1 -10.28 1.79 6.01
N ASN A 2 -9.06 1.34 6.20
CA ASN A 2 -8.02 2.12 6.88
C ASN A 2 -6.74 2.09 6.04
N ALA A 3 -5.92 3.14 6.11
CA ALA A 3 -4.72 3.22 5.28
C ALA A 3 -3.60 3.98 5.97
N ALA A 4 -2.36 3.65 5.62
CA ALA A 4 -1.18 4.38 6.04
C ALA A 4 -0.27 4.59 4.83
N VAL A 5 0.27 5.79 4.69
CA VAL A 5 1.13 6.17 3.57
C VAL A 5 2.54 6.39 4.09
N VAL A 6 3.51 5.76 3.42
CA VAL A 6 4.93 5.86 3.82
C VAL A 6 5.81 6.02 2.59
N PRO A 7 7.02 6.58 2.73
CA PRO A 7 7.98 6.60 1.64
C PRO A 7 8.52 5.19 1.37
N LYS A 8 8.70 4.87 0.10
CA LYS A 8 9.29 3.61 -0.36
C LYS A 8 10.57 3.94 -1.13
N PRO A 9 11.72 3.33 -0.80
CA PRO A 9 12.96 3.57 -1.55
C PRO A 9 12.80 3.24 -3.02
N ASP A 10 13.31 4.13 -3.88
CA ASP A 10 13.29 3.97 -5.33
C ASP A 10 14.63 4.43 -5.91
N LYS A 11 15.28 3.57 -6.69
CA LYS A 11 16.59 3.86 -7.26
C LYS A 11 16.58 5.07 -8.20
N ALA A 12 15.48 5.28 -8.93
CA ALA A 12 15.39 6.34 -9.92
C ALA A 12 15.02 7.70 -9.32
N ARG A 13 14.21 7.71 -8.24
CA ARG A 13 13.62 8.93 -7.68
C ARG A 13 14.02 9.19 -6.23
N GLY A 14 14.84 8.33 -5.63
CA GLY A 14 15.15 8.37 -4.22
C GLY A 14 14.06 7.77 -3.36
N ALA A 15 12.83 8.21 -3.54
CA ALA A 15 11.67 7.62 -2.85
C ALA A 15 10.39 7.86 -3.64
N THR A 16 9.46 6.92 -3.53
CA THR A 16 8.08 7.06 -4.01
C THR A 16 7.14 6.92 -2.83
N VAL A 17 5.85 7.21 -3.06
CA VAL A 17 4.83 7.09 -2.02
C VAL A 17 4.15 5.73 -2.15
N LYS A 18 4.05 5.00 -1.03
CA LYS A 18 3.36 3.72 -0.95
C LYS A 18 2.26 3.79 0.10
N ALA A 19 1.09 3.23 -0.22
CA ALA A 19 -0.03 3.10 0.72
C ALA A 19 -0.21 1.65 1.13
N PHE A 20 -0.33 1.41 2.45
CA PHE A 20 -0.78 0.14 3.01
C PHE A 20 -2.26 0.29 3.34
N VAL A 21 -3.09 -0.57 2.79
CA VAL A 21 -4.55 -0.46 2.91
C VAL A 21 -5.13 -1.69 3.59
N VAL A 22 -5.95 -1.45 4.63
CA VAL A 22 -6.77 -2.49 5.27
C VAL A 22 -8.19 -2.32 4.73
N LEU A 23 -8.69 -3.34 4.04
CA LEU A 23 -10.04 -3.33 3.48
C LEU A 23 -11.09 -3.52 4.59
N ALA A 24 -12.28 -2.95 4.39
CA ALA A 24 -13.41 -3.23 5.26
C ALA A 24 -13.72 -4.74 5.23
N PRO A 25 -14.26 -5.34 6.32
CA PRO A 25 -14.42 -6.80 6.39
C PRO A 25 -15.22 -7.42 5.26
N ASP A 26 -16.27 -6.78 4.79
CA ASP A 26 -17.09 -7.25 3.68
C ASP A 26 -16.32 -7.21 2.34
N VAL A 27 -15.54 -6.16 2.12
CA VAL A 27 -14.71 -6.00 0.92
C VAL A 27 -13.54 -6.99 0.96
N ALA A 28 -12.93 -7.18 2.12
CA ALA A 28 -11.85 -8.16 2.30
C ALA A 28 -12.35 -9.58 2.03
N ALA A 29 -13.56 -9.92 2.49
CA ALA A 29 -14.17 -11.22 2.25
C ALA A 29 -14.46 -11.43 0.75
N HIS A 30 -14.93 -10.41 0.06
CA HIS A 30 -15.15 -10.48 -1.39
C HIS A 30 -13.83 -10.75 -2.13
N ARG A 31 -12.78 -10.03 -1.79
CA ARG A 31 -11.44 -10.24 -2.37
C ARG A 31 -10.92 -11.65 -2.11
N ALA A 32 -11.10 -12.14 -0.89
CA ALA A 32 -10.62 -13.48 -0.51
C ALA A 32 -11.37 -14.61 -1.27
N ALA A 33 -12.62 -14.37 -1.68
CA ALA A 33 -13.41 -15.32 -2.44
C ALA A 33 -13.01 -15.37 -3.92
N LEU A 34 -12.29 -14.36 -4.43
CA LEU A 34 -11.81 -14.34 -5.80
C LEU A 34 -10.52 -15.15 -5.94
N LEU A 35 -10.38 -15.86 -7.06
CA LEU A 35 -9.22 -16.71 -7.32
C LEU A 35 -8.59 -16.35 -8.67
N GLY A 36 -7.29 -16.60 -8.81
CA GLY A 36 -6.57 -16.46 -10.05
C GLY A 36 -6.64 -15.04 -10.64
N ASP A 37 -6.89 -14.97 -11.93
CA ASP A 37 -6.90 -13.70 -12.67
C ASP A 37 -8.00 -12.75 -12.20
N ALA A 38 -9.14 -13.28 -11.75
CA ALA A 38 -10.23 -12.44 -11.23
C ALA A 38 -9.80 -11.64 -10.01
N ARG A 39 -9.02 -12.26 -9.12
CA ARG A 39 -8.49 -11.59 -7.93
C ARG A 39 -7.49 -10.49 -8.31
N ILE A 40 -6.61 -10.79 -9.25
CA ILE A 40 -5.61 -9.84 -9.73
C ILE A 40 -6.29 -8.64 -10.39
N GLN A 41 -7.24 -8.88 -11.28
CA GLN A 41 -7.97 -7.82 -11.98
C GLN A 41 -8.76 -6.94 -11.01
N TRP A 42 -9.40 -7.54 -10.02
CA TRP A 42 -10.14 -6.80 -9.00
C TRP A 42 -9.21 -5.88 -8.20
N GLY A 43 -8.06 -6.41 -7.78
CA GLY A 43 -7.07 -5.64 -7.05
C GLY A 43 -6.50 -4.48 -7.87
N ASP A 44 -6.12 -4.75 -9.12
CA ASP A 44 -5.58 -3.73 -10.02
C ASP A 44 -6.59 -2.62 -10.28
N LYS A 45 -7.86 -2.97 -10.47
CA LYS A 45 -8.92 -1.98 -10.68
C LYS A 45 -9.12 -1.10 -9.45
N LEU A 46 -9.13 -1.71 -8.26
CA LEU A 46 -9.29 -0.96 -7.02
C LEU A 46 -8.11 -0.01 -6.79
N VAL A 47 -6.89 -0.47 -7.04
CA VAL A 47 -5.69 0.37 -6.94
C VAL A 47 -5.79 1.55 -7.90
N ALA A 48 -6.16 1.31 -9.15
CA ALA A 48 -6.32 2.37 -10.15
C ALA A 48 -7.39 3.38 -9.74
N ASP A 49 -8.52 2.91 -9.21
CA ASP A 49 -9.61 3.78 -8.75
C ASP A 49 -9.17 4.64 -7.56
N LEU A 50 -8.43 4.05 -6.61
CA LEU A 50 -7.91 4.77 -5.46
C LEU A 50 -6.90 5.84 -5.89
N GLN A 51 -5.99 5.49 -6.79
CA GLN A 51 -5.01 6.44 -7.31
C GLN A 51 -5.67 7.60 -8.04
N LYS A 52 -6.67 7.31 -8.86
CA LYS A 52 -7.41 8.33 -9.60
C LYS A 52 -8.15 9.28 -8.65
N HIS A 53 -8.77 8.73 -7.60
CA HIS A 53 -9.49 9.53 -6.60
C HIS A 53 -8.55 10.48 -5.88
N VAL A 54 -7.39 9.98 -5.44
CA VAL A 54 -6.40 10.76 -4.71
C VAL A 54 -5.77 11.83 -5.61
N ARG A 55 -5.47 11.50 -6.88
CA ARG A 55 -4.92 12.47 -7.83
C ARG A 55 -5.83 13.67 -8.07
N GLY A 56 -7.14 13.47 -7.97
CA GLY A 56 -8.09 14.57 -8.11
C GLY A 56 -8.08 15.54 -6.93
N LYS A 57 -7.52 15.12 -5.78
CA LYS A 57 -7.53 15.91 -4.54
C LYS A 57 -6.16 16.41 -4.11
N LEU A 58 -5.09 15.73 -4.52
CA LEU A 58 -3.71 16.04 -4.14
C LEU A 58 -2.88 16.42 -5.35
N ALA A 59 -1.71 17.02 -5.11
CA ALA A 59 -0.75 17.26 -6.18
C ALA A 59 -0.34 15.93 -6.83
N PRO A 60 -0.02 15.93 -8.14
CA PRO A 60 0.31 14.67 -8.84
C PRO A 60 1.44 13.85 -8.20
N TYR A 61 2.40 14.48 -7.56
CA TYR A 61 3.52 13.80 -6.92
C TYR A 61 3.18 13.25 -5.52
N GLU A 62 2.01 13.58 -4.96
CA GLU A 62 1.60 13.17 -3.61
C GLU A 62 0.76 11.90 -3.59
N TYR A 63 0.24 11.45 -4.74
CA TYR A 63 -0.57 10.24 -4.74
C TYR A 63 0.32 8.99 -4.64
N PRO A 64 -0.18 7.92 -3.98
CA PRO A 64 0.61 6.69 -3.84
C PRO A 64 0.75 5.99 -5.18
N LYS A 65 2.00 5.71 -5.57
CA LYS A 65 2.30 4.98 -6.80
C LYS A 65 2.24 3.47 -6.60
N ASP A 66 2.33 3.02 -5.35
CA ASP A 66 2.25 1.61 -5.01
C ASP A 66 1.23 1.44 -3.88
N VAL A 67 0.45 0.38 -3.93
CA VAL A 67 -0.58 0.06 -2.93
C VAL A 67 -0.48 -1.41 -2.57
N GLU A 68 -0.41 -1.69 -1.27
CA GLU A 68 -0.42 -3.06 -0.77
C GLU A 68 -1.61 -3.24 0.17
N PHE A 69 -2.39 -4.31 -0.05
CA PHE A 69 -3.49 -4.68 0.83
C PHE A 69 -2.93 -5.56 1.95
N VAL A 70 -3.21 -5.16 3.19
CA VAL A 70 -2.75 -5.87 4.39
C VAL A 70 -3.93 -6.18 5.29
N ASP A 71 -3.76 -7.18 6.16
CA ASP A 71 -4.83 -7.59 7.09
C ASP A 71 -4.99 -6.61 8.23
N ALA A 72 -3.89 -6.01 8.66
CA ALA A 72 -3.89 -5.06 9.77
C ALA A 72 -2.69 -4.12 9.64
N LEU A 73 -2.83 -2.92 10.20
CA LEU A 73 -1.72 -1.97 10.32
C LEU A 73 -1.09 -2.10 11.71
N PRO A 74 0.25 -1.92 11.84
CA PRO A 74 0.87 -1.86 13.16
C PRO A 74 0.35 -0.64 13.92
N MET A 75 -0.13 -0.86 15.14
CA MET A 75 -0.77 0.17 15.94
C MET A 75 -0.10 0.28 17.29
N THR A 76 -0.11 1.49 17.86
CA THR A 76 0.28 1.71 19.25
C THR A 76 -0.86 1.30 20.18
N THR A 77 -0.59 1.20 21.48
CA THR A 77 -1.62 0.91 22.48
C THR A 77 -2.71 1.99 22.53
N THR A 78 -2.39 3.20 22.07
CA THR A 78 -3.37 4.31 22.01
C THR A 78 -4.11 4.37 20.67
N GLY A 79 -3.91 3.38 19.79
CA GLY A 79 -4.63 3.30 18.53
C GLY A 79 -4.07 4.13 17.38
N LYS A 80 -2.82 4.58 17.49
CA LYS A 80 -2.15 5.31 16.41
C LYS A 80 -1.36 4.36 15.51
N VAL A 81 -1.41 4.59 14.19
CA VAL A 81 -0.65 3.79 13.23
C VAL A 81 0.85 4.04 13.38
N GLN A 82 1.63 2.97 13.49
CA GLN A 82 3.09 3.05 13.59
C GLN A 82 3.70 3.06 12.19
N ARG A 83 3.70 4.21 11.53
CA ARG A 83 4.25 4.36 10.17
C ARG A 83 5.74 4.00 10.11
N ARG A 84 6.46 4.20 11.19
CA ARG A 84 7.88 3.84 11.28
C ARG A 84 8.12 2.37 11.00
N VAL A 85 7.25 1.49 11.52
CA VAL A 85 7.35 0.04 11.31
C VAL A 85 7.19 -0.29 9.82
N LEU A 86 6.21 0.33 9.16
CA LEU A 86 5.97 0.12 7.73
C LEU A 86 7.12 0.65 6.89
N ARG A 87 7.66 1.81 7.24
CA ARG A 87 8.80 2.38 6.54
C ARG A 87 10.03 1.49 6.65
N LEU A 88 10.31 0.97 7.84
CA LEU A 88 11.44 0.05 8.06
C LEU A 88 11.25 -1.24 7.27
N LEU A 89 10.01 -1.75 7.17
CA LEU A 89 9.70 -2.92 6.38
C LEU A 89 10.05 -2.69 4.90
N GLU A 90 9.70 -1.54 4.34
CA GLU A 90 10.00 -1.22 2.95
C GLU A 90 11.50 -1.01 2.72
N GLU A 91 12.19 -0.41 3.66
CA GLU A 91 13.65 -0.27 3.59
C GLU A 91 14.34 -1.62 3.59
N THR A 92 13.87 -2.56 4.42
CA THR A 92 14.39 -3.92 4.48
C THR A 92 14.13 -4.67 3.17
N ARG A 93 12.93 -4.55 2.62
CA ARG A 93 12.58 -5.16 1.34
C ARG A 93 13.44 -4.63 0.20
N ALA A 94 13.71 -3.33 0.19
CA ALA A 94 14.56 -2.71 -0.83
C ALA A 94 16.00 -3.21 -0.72
N LYS A 95 16.52 -3.39 0.49
CA LYS A 95 17.83 -3.97 0.73
C LYS A 95 17.92 -5.41 0.24
N GLU A 96 16.93 -6.22 0.56
CA GLU A 96 16.87 -7.63 0.15
C GLU A 96 16.82 -7.74 -1.37
N ALA A 97 16.02 -6.90 -2.03
CA ALA A 97 15.94 -6.87 -3.49
C ALA A 97 17.27 -6.49 -4.12
N SER A 98 18.01 -5.55 -3.52
CA SER A 98 19.35 -5.16 -4.00
C SER A 98 20.39 -6.25 -3.77
N ALA A 99 20.26 -7.02 -2.69
CA ALA A 99 21.21 -8.10 -2.37
C ALA A 99 21.06 -9.29 -3.33
N ASP A 100 19.88 -9.48 -3.91
CA ASP A 100 19.60 -10.57 -4.83
C ASP A 100 20.12 -10.30 -6.26
N VAL A 101 20.64 -9.11 -6.49
CA VAL A 101 21.22 -8.72 -7.77
C VAL A 101 22.75 -8.79 -7.71
#